data_7c76a23c3c143f36857777f3ed63fdba
#
_entry.id   7c76a23c3c143f36857777f3ed63fdba
#
_cell.length_a   1.000
_cell.length_b   1.000
_cell.length_c   1.000
_cell.angle_alpha   90.00
_cell.angle_beta   90.00
_cell.angle_gamma   90.00
#
_symmetry.space_group_name_H-M   'P 1'
#
loop_
_entity.id
_entity.type
_entity.pdbx_description
1 polymer ?
#
loop_
_entity_poly.entity_id
_entity_poly.type
_entity_poly.pdbx_seq_one_letter_code
_entity_poly.pdbx_strand_id
1 'polypeptide(L)'
;MFLSAVARSQETVTRQQAIESAVTRGARAGVARADTLVGSAQLRAARQWDNPSLTATYSRAVPTHHETVDLPLDLTGVRSARIRSAQSTRLASQYRFQFERAAAALDADTTYTRALAAAEHLRLARRNAKDADSLRRMSIIRRDAGDASELDVLLATVNAGQAANVTAADSLTYVSTLFDLQAVMGLDADRVVIAPIDSLALPASTSADGVPLRALPVAAAEQALTAADLSVRAQRRSIFTPFSIQAGIEHGDPSQPGILPTFGVSIPLPLLNRNRGPIALAEAERERARAELALARIETQSAIGRAIRSRNLALEKIQRDRLLVESATRIAAMSLTAYREGAQGLPAVLEAQRNGRDILSQYIDDLATAWIATATIGLYNLTPSAR
;
A
#
# COMPACT_ATOMS: atom_id res chain seq x y z
N MET A 1 -0.81 -16.63 44.98
CA MET A 1 -1.87 -16.34 44.00
C MET A 1 -1.26 -16.55 42.63
N PHE A 2 -1.35 -17.78 42.11
CA PHE A 2 -0.76 -18.18 40.81
C PHE A 2 -1.70 -17.69 39.69
N LEU A 3 -1.31 -16.66 38.98
CA LEU A 3 -1.93 -16.32 37.71
C LEU A 3 -1.54 -17.42 36.71
N SER A 4 -2.48 -18.30 36.41
CA SER A 4 -2.40 -19.20 35.27
C SER A 4 -2.31 -18.37 34.02
N ALA A 5 -1.11 -18.20 33.45
CA ALA A 5 -0.91 -17.71 32.10
C ALA A 5 -1.56 -18.73 31.17
N VAL A 6 -2.79 -18.45 30.74
CA VAL A 6 -3.44 -19.17 29.65
C VAL A 6 -2.54 -18.94 28.42
N ALA A 7 -1.76 -19.96 28.10
CA ALA A 7 -1.07 -20.03 26.83
C ALA A 7 -2.16 -20.06 25.73
N ARG A 8 -2.56 -18.88 25.23
CA ARG A 8 -3.37 -18.81 24.01
C ARG A 8 -2.51 -19.41 22.90
N SER A 9 -2.96 -20.55 22.37
CA SER A 9 -2.39 -21.14 21.16
C SER A 9 -2.35 -20.08 20.07
N GLN A 10 -1.24 -20.02 19.33
CA GLN A 10 -1.16 -19.17 18.13
C GLN A 10 -2.31 -19.56 17.20
N GLU A 11 -3.04 -18.56 16.70
CA GLU A 11 -4.10 -18.78 15.73
C GLU A 11 -3.47 -19.08 14.37
N THR A 12 -3.88 -20.18 13.77
CA THR A 12 -3.42 -20.54 12.43
C THR A 12 -4.11 -19.66 11.39
N VAL A 13 -3.33 -19.05 10.50
CA VAL A 13 -3.81 -18.10 9.49
C VAL A 13 -3.44 -18.57 8.11
N THR A 14 -4.42 -18.62 7.20
CA THR A 14 -4.20 -18.85 5.77
C THR A 14 -3.87 -17.53 5.06
N ARG A 15 -3.27 -17.61 3.89
CA ARG A 15 -2.99 -16.48 3.01
C ARG A 15 -4.25 -15.64 2.73
N GLN A 16 -5.36 -16.29 2.43
CA GLN A 16 -6.61 -15.60 2.15
C GLN A 16 -7.15 -14.84 3.37
N GLN A 17 -7.10 -15.44 4.55
CA GLN A 17 -7.50 -14.79 5.80
C GLN A 17 -6.63 -13.56 6.11
N ALA A 18 -5.32 -13.64 5.87
CA ALA A 18 -4.41 -12.51 6.04
C ALA A 18 -4.78 -11.35 5.11
N ILE A 19 -5.03 -11.64 3.82
CA ILE A 19 -5.45 -10.66 2.83
C ILE A 19 -6.80 -10.04 3.20
N GLU A 20 -7.80 -10.83 3.56
CA GLU A 20 -9.12 -10.34 3.97
C GLU A 20 -9.04 -9.44 5.21
N SER A 21 -8.22 -9.80 6.19
CA SER A 21 -7.99 -8.99 7.39
C SER A 21 -7.37 -7.64 7.03
N ALA A 22 -6.33 -7.61 6.22
CA ALA A 22 -5.65 -6.39 5.79
C ALA A 22 -6.59 -5.45 5.02
N VAL A 23 -7.43 -5.98 4.15
CA VAL A 23 -8.39 -5.20 3.37
C VAL A 23 -9.53 -4.63 4.22
N THR A 24 -9.94 -5.36 5.28
CA THR A 24 -11.09 -4.96 6.12
C THR A 24 -10.67 -4.12 7.32
N ARG A 25 -9.60 -4.49 8.01
CA ARG A 25 -9.12 -3.92 9.27
C ARG A 25 -7.83 -3.10 9.12
N GLY A 26 -7.06 -3.34 8.05
CA GLY A 26 -5.79 -2.66 7.84
C GLY A 26 -5.93 -1.14 7.81
N ALA A 27 -5.03 -0.43 8.49
CA ALA A 27 -5.06 1.02 8.60
C ALA A 27 -5.02 1.73 7.24
N ARG A 28 -4.26 1.21 6.28
CA ARG A 28 -4.14 1.74 4.92
C ARG A 28 -5.51 1.78 4.20
N ALA A 29 -6.25 0.68 4.25
CA ALA A 29 -7.59 0.61 3.66
C ALA A 29 -8.59 1.53 4.39
N GLY A 30 -8.42 1.71 5.71
CA GLY A 30 -9.20 2.63 6.53
C GLY A 30 -9.03 4.09 6.10
N VAL A 31 -7.79 4.56 5.95
CA VAL A 31 -7.47 5.92 5.48
C VAL A 31 -8.05 6.16 4.09
N ALA A 32 -7.82 5.26 3.15
CA ALA A 32 -8.32 5.41 1.78
C ALA A 32 -9.86 5.41 1.71
N ARG A 33 -10.53 4.69 2.61
CA ARG A 33 -12.00 4.74 2.75
C ARG A 33 -12.45 6.11 3.26
N ALA A 34 -11.77 6.70 4.23
CA ALA A 34 -12.06 8.03 4.73
C ALA A 34 -11.92 9.10 3.63
N ASP A 35 -10.91 9.00 2.75
CA ASP A 35 -10.72 9.90 1.61
C ASP A 35 -11.92 9.88 0.64
N THR A 36 -12.59 8.75 0.46
CA THR A 36 -13.82 8.69 -0.35
C THR A 36 -14.99 9.42 0.29
N LEU A 37 -15.04 9.44 1.63
CA LEU A 37 -16.05 10.23 2.36
C LEU A 37 -15.78 11.73 2.20
N VAL A 38 -14.51 12.16 2.27
CA VAL A 38 -14.10 13.54 2.00
C VAL A 38 -14.53 13.97 0.59
N GLY A 39 -14.21 13.19 -0.44
CA GLY A 39 -14.62 13.46 -1.83
C GLY A 39 -16.14 13.54 -2.00
N SER A 40 -16.89 12.70 -1.29
CA SER A 40 -18.35 12.72 -1.29
C SER A 40 -18.91 13.95 -0.56
N ALA A 41 -18.29 14.39 0.52
CA ALA A 41 -18.67 15.61 1.25
C ALA A 41 -18.38 16.86 0.40
N GLN A 42 -17.22 16.91 -0.26
CA GLN A 42 -16.87 17.99 -1.20
C GLN A 42 -17.90 18.13 -2.33
N LEU A 43 -18.38 16.99 -2.89
CA LEU A 43 -19.43 17.04 -3.90
C LEU A 43 -20.76 17.54 -3.33
N ARG A 44 -21.12 17.18 -2.10
CA ARG A 44 -22.32 17.73 -1.43
C ARG A 44 -22.18 19.24 -1.24
N ALA A 45 -21.03 19.70 -0.73
CA ALA A 45 -20.75 21.13 -0.57
C ALA A 45 -20.81 21.87 -1.91
N ALA A 46 -20.23 21.31 -2.98
CA ALA A 46 -20.28 21.91 -4.31
C ALA A 46 -21.70 22.05 -4.89
N ARG A 47 -22.65 21.23 -4.43
CA ARG A 47 -24.07 21.28 -4.86
C ARG A 47 -24.90 22.28 -4.08
N GLN A 48 -24.45 22.79 -2.96
CA GLN A 48 -25.19 23.74 -2.17
C GLN A 48 -25.37 25.05 -2.93
N TRP A 49 -26.53 25.67 -2.71
CA TRP A 49 -26.77 27.04 -3.09
C TRP A 49 -26.29 27.98 -2.03
N ASP A 50 -25.83 29.14 -2.43
CA ASP A 50 -25.52 30.21 -1.49
C ASP A 50 -26.77 30.68 -0.80
N ASN A 51 -26.77 30.95 0.49
CA ASN A 51 -27.92 31.38 1.23
C ASN A 51 -28.31 32.80 0.85
N PRO A 52 -29.61 33.15 0.81
CA PRO A 52 -30.03 34.52 0.75
C PRO A 52 -29.60 35.27 2.00
N SER A 53 -29.29 36.56 1.86
CA SER A 53 -28.98 37.45 2.96
C SER A 53 -30.10 38.46 3.17
N LEU A 54 -30.46 38.70 4.43
CA LEU A 54 -31.38 39.77 4.85
C LEU A 54 -30.57 40.93 5.41
N THR A 55 -30.78 42.08 4.83
CA THR A 55 -30.22 43.35 5.32
C THR A 55 -31.36 44.23 5.82
N ALA A 56 -31.30 44.62 7.10
CA ALA A 56 -32.24 45.61 7.68
C ALA A 56 -31.43 46.86 8.08
N THR A 57 -31.83 47.98 7.54
CA THR A 57 -31.17 49.28 7.79
C THR A 57 -32.16 50.29 8.30
N TYR A 58 -31.75 51.03 9.33
CA TYR A 58 -32.49 52.20 9.82
C TYR A 58 -31.72 53.46 9.46
N SER A 59 -32.39 54.48 8.93
CA SER A 59 -31.84 55.78 8.66
C SER A 59 -32.73 56.89 9.28
N ARG A 60 -32.14 58.08 9.54
CA ARG A 60 -32.92 59.23 9.96
C ARG A 60 -33.58 59.92 8.78
N ALA A 61 -33.14 59.68 7.57
CA ALA A 61 -33.77 60.15 6.36
C ALA A 61 -34.95 59.24 6.03
N VAL A 62 -36.02 59.80 5.50
CA VAL A 62 -37.23 59.05 5.06
C VAL A 62 -37.00 58.43 3.66
N PRO A 63 -37.47 57.21 3.45
CA PRO A 63 -38.06 56.27 4.41
C PRO A 63 -37.06 55.79 5.46
N THR A 64 -37.53 55.62 6.72
CA THR A 64 -36.59 55.38 7.86
C THR A 64 -36.15 53.93 7.99
N HIS A 65 -36.89 52.98 7.42
CA HIS A 65 -36.62 51.56 7.49
C HIS A 65 -36.50 51.00 6.09
N HIS A 66 -35.40 50.19 5.86
CA HIS A 66 -35.14 49.47 4.60
C HIS A 66 -34.84 48.01 4.92
N GLU A 67 -35.61 47.11 4.41
CA GLU A 67 -35.44 45.68 4.59
C GLU A 67 -35.30 45.04 3.21
N THR A 68 -34.14 44.46 2.94
CA THR A 68 -33.81 43.88 1.62
C THR A 68 -33.33 42.45 1.78
N VAL A 69 -33.89 41.56 0.97
CA VAL A 69 -33.41 40.19 0.79
C VAL A 69 -32.61 40.11 -0.49
N ASP A 70 -31.34 39.70 -0.40
CA ASP A 70 -30.49 39.43 -1.54
C ASP A 70 -30.49 37.93 -1.84
N LEU A 71 -30.87 37.55 -3.05
CA LEU A 71 -30.86 36.18 -3.53
C LEU A 71 -29.72 36.02 -4.54
N PRO A 72 -28.59 35.32 -4.18
CA PRO A 72 -27.50 35.10 -5.09
C PRO A 72 -27.87 34.12 -6.20
N LEU A 73 -27.55 34.46 -7.44
CA LEU A 73 -27.84 33.65 -8.65
C LEU A 73 -26.55 33.26 -9.37
N ASP A 74 -26.46 32.02 -9.83
CA ASP A 74 -25.36 31.56 -10.69
C ASP A 74 -25.69 31.72 -12.17
N LEU A 75 -25.51 32.91 -12.70
CA LEU A 75 -25.72 33.19 -14.14
C LEU A 75 -24.49 32.84 -14.97
N THR A 76 -23.32 32.71 -14.35
CA THR A 76 -22.02 32.46 -15.04
C THR A 76 -21.68 30.99 -15.16
N GLY A 77 -22.45 30.11 -14.52
CA GLY A 77 -22.25 28.67 -14.49
C GLY A 77 -21.04 28.24 -13.66
N VAL A 78 -20.62 29.04 -12.66
CA VAL A 78 -19.59 28.71 -11.68
C VAL A 78 -19.97 27.47 -10.90
N ARG A 79 -21.20 27.40 -10.40
CA ARG A 79 -21.71 26.26 -9.66
C ARG A 79 -21.65 24.98 -10.48
N SER A 80 -22.01 25.02 -11.76
CA SER A 80 -21.93 23.83 -12.63
C SER A 80 -20.52 23.37 -12.86
N ALA A 81 -19.54 24.28 -12.96
CA ALA A 81 -18.12 23.96 -13.07
C ALA A 81 -17.59 23.39 -11.74
N ARG A 82 -17.96 23.99 -10.59
CA ARG A 82 -17.64 23.53 -9.23
C ARG A 82 -18.16 22.10 -8.99
N ILE A 83 -19.41 21.81 -9.37
CA ILE A 83 -19.99 20.46 -9.23
C ILE A 83 -19.24 19.44 -10.09
N ARG A 84 -18.93 19.76 -11.35
CA ARG A 84 -18.17 18.85 -12.24
C ARG A 84 -16.75 18.61 -11.75
N SER A 85 -16.07 19.65 -11.25
CA SER A 85 -14.75 19.49 -10.61
C SER A 85 -14.85 18.55 -9.41
N ALA A 86 -15.79 18.76 -8.49
CA ALA A 86 -16.00 17.90 -7.33
C ALA A 86 -16.41 16.46 -7.70
N GLN A 87 -17.15 16.25 -8.79
CA GLN A 87 -17.44 14.90 -9.32
C GLN A 87 -16.17 14.19 -9.77
N SER A 88 -15.29 14.87 -10.51
CA SER A 88 -14.01 14.31 -10.95
C SER A 88 -13.08 14.04 -9.76
N THR A 89 -13.04 14.92 -8.75
CA THR A 89 -12.30 14.70 -7.50
C THR A 89 -12.81 13.46 -6.76
N ARG A 90 -14.12 13.31 -6.62
CA ARG A 90 -14.73 12.13 -6.01
C ARG A 90 -14.36 10.85 -6.78
N LEU A 91 -14.40 10.87 -8.11
CA LEU A 91 -14.04 9.72 -8.94
C LEU A 91 -12.55 9.37 -8.80
N ALA A 92 -11.67 10.38 -8.74
CA ALA A 92 -10.25 10.18 -8.43
C ALA A 92 -10.03 9.49 -7.08
N SER A 93 -10.75 9.94 -6.03
CA SER A 93 -10.70 9.30 -4.70
C SER A 93 -11.21 7.86 -4.73
N GLN A 94 -12.23 7.55 -5.52
CA GLN A 94 -12.72 6.18 -5.68
C GLN A 94 -11.68 5.26 -6.36
N TYR A 95 -10.98 5.73 -7.39
CA TYR A 95 -9.91 4.96 -8.04
C TYR A 95 -8.71 4.78 -7.12
N ARG A 96 -8.35 5.82 -6.35
CA ARG A 96 -7.32 5.70 -5.30
C ARG A 96 -7.72 4.66 -4.25
N PHE A 97 -8.95 4.68 -3.78
CA PHE A 97 -9.44 3.68 -2.83
C PHE A 97 -9.35 2.25 -3.38
N GLN A 98 -9.77 2.03 -4.64
CA GLN A 98 -9.65 0.71 -5.28
C GLN A 98 -8.18 0.25 -5.33
N PHE A 99 -7.26 1.15 -5.68
CA PHE A 99 -5.84 0.86 -5.71
C PHE A 99 -5.27 0.58 -4.31
N GLU A 100 -5.55 1.44 -3.33
CA GLU A 100 -5.07 1.28 -1.95
C GLU A 100 -5.60 0.01 -1.28
N ARG A 101 -6.84 -0.36 -1.57
CA ARG A 101 -7.40 -1.64 -1.12
C ARG A 101 -6.65 -2.82 -1.73
N ALA A 102 -6.32 -2.78 -3.01
CA ALA A 102 -5.55 -3.81 -3.67
C ALA A 102 -4.09 -3.81 -3.22
N ALA A 103 -3.52 -2.65 -2.94
CA ALA A 103 -2.18 -2.52 -2.37
C ALA A 103 -2.11 -3.08 -0.94
N ALA A 104 -3.13 -2.89 -0.12
CA ALA A 104 -3.22 -3.54 1.20
C ALA A 104 -3.29 -5.07 1.09
N ALA A 105 -4.00 -5.59 0.09
CA ALA A 105 -4.00 -7.02 -0.22
C ALA A 105 -2.62 -7.52 -0.64
N LEU A 106 -1.89 -6.76 -1.50
CA LEU A 106 -0.52 -7.06 -1.90
C LEU A 106 0.44 -7.02 -0.71
N ASP A 107 0.33 -6.02 0.17
CA ASP A 107 1.16 -5.90 1.36
C ASP A 107 0.99 -7.13 2.27
N ALA A 108 -0.25 -7.59 2.48
CA ALA A 108 -0.53 -8.81 3.24
C ALA A 108 0.02 -10.06 2.56
N ASP A 109 -0.19 -10.22 1.26
CA ASP A 109 0.31 -11.37 0.49
C ASP A 109 1.84 -11.42 0.49
N THR A 110 2.49 -10.26 0.31
CA THR A 110 3.95 -10.13 0.34
C THR A 110 4.52 -10.45 1.72
N THR A 111 3.91 -9.90 2.78
CA THR A 111 4.37 -10.12 4.16
C THR A 111 4.13 -11.56 4.58
N TYR A 112 3.00 -12.15 4.19
CA TYR A 112 2.70 -13.57 4.39
C TYR A 112 3.73 -14.48 3.69
N THR A 113 4.07 -14.16 2.43
CA THR A 113 5.10 -14.89 1.67
C THR A 113 6.47 -14.79 2.33
N ARG A 114 6.85 -13.61 2.86
CA ARG A 114 8.09 -13.43 3.63
C ARG A 114 8.09 -14.24 4.92
N ALA A 115 6.96 -14.30 5.63
CA ALA A 115 6.84 -15.12 6.84
C ALA A 115 6.97 -16.61 6.53
N LEU A 116 6.41 -17.11 5.40
CA LEU A 116 6.62 -18.48 4.94
C LEU A 116 8.08 -18.74 4.60
N ALA A 117 8.75 -17.85 3.86
CA ALA A 117 10.16 -17.99 3.53
C ALA A 117 11.04 -18.01 4.79
N ALA A 118 10.79 -17.11 5.75
CA ALA A 118 11.49 -17.09 7.03
C ALA A 118 11.27 -18.37 7.85
N ALA A 119 10.07 -18.95 7.81
CA ALA A 119 9.79 -20.25 8.44
C ALA A 119 10.60 -21.38 7.79
N GLU A 120 10.74 -21.39 6.46
CA GLU A 120 11.54 -22.39 5.75
C GLU A 120 13.05 -22.21 6.02
N HIS A 121 13.55 -20.96 6.06
CA HIS A 121 14.93 -20.68 6.48
C HIS A 121 15.21 -21.18 7.89
N LEU A 122 14.34 -20.88 8.85
CA LEU A 122 14.46 -21.35 10.22
C LEU A 122 14.44 -22.89 10.30
N ARG A 123 13.59 -23.55 9.50
CA ARG A 123 13.53 -25.02 9.41
C ARG A 123 14.83 -25.59 8.86
N LEU A 124 15.39 -24.96 7.82
CA LEU A 124 16.68 -25.32 7.24
C LEU A 124 17.81 -25.14 8.24
N ALA A 125 17.90 -23.99 8.93
CA ALA A 125 18.90 -23.69 9.93
C ALA A 125 18.88 -24.68 11.11
N ARG A 126 17.69 -25.03 11.62
CA ARG A 126 17.52 -26.02 12.69
C ARG A 126 18.01 -27.42 12.28
N ARG A 127 17.77 -27.85 11.04
CA ARG A 127 18.30 -29.11 10.51
C ARG A 127 19.82 -29.04 10.44
N ASN A 128 20.37 -27.97 9.86
CA ASN A 128 21.81 -27.78 9.73
C ASN A 128 22.51 -27.73 11.09
N ALA A 129 21.94 -27.08 12.10
CA ALA A 129 22.49 -27.05 13.47
C ALA A 129 22.53 -28.45 14.10
N LYS A 130 21.47 -29.26 13.89
CA LYS A 130 21.43 -30.65 14.37
C LYS A 130 22.47 -31.51 13.66
N ASP A 131 22.66 -31.34 12.36
CA ASP A 131 23.66 -32.10 11.59
C ASP A 131 25.07 -31.69 11.96
N ALA A 132 25.33 -30.39 12.15
CA ALA A 132 26.63 -29.88 12.60
C ALA A 132 27.00 -30.36 14.02
N ASP A 133 26.03 -30.42 14.95
CA ASP A 133 26.27 -30.96 16.29
C ASP A 133 26.53 -32.49 16.27
N SER A 134 25.85 -33.21 15.37
CA SER A 134 26.09 -34.63 15.15
C SER A 134 27.50 -34.88 14.57
N LEU A 135 27.95 -34.04 13.65
CA LEU A 135 29.28 -34.10 13.08
C LEU A 135 30.36 -33.78 14.13
N ARG A 136 30.12 -32.78 14.98
CA ARG A 136 30.98 -32.46 16.13
C ARG A 136 31.15 -33.65 17.08
N ARG A 137 30.05 -34.30 17.46
CA ARG A 137 30.11 -35.51 18.30
C ARG A 137 30.89 -36.63 17.63
N MET A 138 30.70 -36.85 16.33
CA MET A 138 31.42 -37.85 15.56
C MET A 138 32.93 -37.57 15.48
N SER A 139 33.34 -36.32 15.28
CA SER A 139 34.74 -35.94 15.25
C SER A 139 35.46 -36.17 16.58
N ILE A 140 34.78 -35.96 17.72
CA ILE A 140 35.26 -36.26 19.05
C ILE A 140 35.51 -37.79 19.20
N ILE A 141 34.53 -38.63 18.86
CA ILE A 141 34.64 -40.09 18.95
C ILE A 141 35.76 -40.60 18.06
N ARG A 142 35.93 -40.10 16.85
CA ARG A 142 37.01 -40.50 15.96
C ARG A 142 38.38 -40.06 16.43
N ARG A 143 38.51 -38.87 17.03
CA ARG A 143 39.77 -38.44 17.68
C ARG A 143 40.14 -39.35 18.84
N ASP A 144 39.17 -39.71 19.69
CA ASP A 144 39.41 -40.58 20.84
C ASP A 144 39.79 -42.01 20.41
N ALA A 145 39.36 -42.42 19.20
CA ALA A 145 39.80 -43.67 18.57
C ALA A 145 41.14 -43.56 17.81
N GLY A 146 41.70 -42.35 17.67
CA GLY A 146 42.94 -42.12 16.92
C GLY A 146 42.74 -41.89 15.42
N ASP A 147 41.53 -41.83 14.93
CA ASP A 147 41.16 -41.73 13.51
C ASP A 147 40.93 -40.30 13.01
N ALA A 148 40.97 -39.30 13.89
CA ALA A 148 40.82 -37.89 13.54
C ALA A 148 41.78 -37.01 14.34
N SER A 149 42.08 -35.83 13.81
CA SER A 149 42.95 -34.85 14.45
C SER A 149 42.20 -33.97 15.44
N GLU A 150 42.94 -33.35 16.39
CA GLU A 150 42.35 -32.29 17.25
C GLU A 150 41.84 -31.11 16.43
N LEU A 151 42.49 -30.80 15.29
CA LEU A 151 42.03 -29.77 14.33
C LEU A 151 40.62 -30.06 13.79
N ASP A 152 40.33 -31.33 13.49
CA ASP A 152 38.98 -31.72 13.04
C ASP A 152 37.89 -31.45 14.11
N VAL A 153 38.23 -31.75 15.38
CA VAL A 153 37.30 -31.46 16.51
C VAL A 153 37.05 -29.96 16.66
N LEU A 154 38.13 -29.15 16.57
CA LEU A 154 37.97 -27.70 16.64
C LEU A 154 37.20 -27.13 15.47
N LEU A 155 37.42 -27.57 14.23
CA LEU A 155 36.69 -27.18 13.05
C LEU A 155 35.21 -27.56 13.16
N ALA A 156 34.89 -28.77 13.60
CA ALA A 156 33.51 -29.22 13.82
C ALA A 156 32.82 -28.40 14.93
N THR A 157 33.54 -28.03 15.98
CA THR A 157 33.04 -27.23 17.10
C THR A 157 32.69 -25.81 16.64
N VAL A 158 33.58 -25.16 15.88
CA VAL A 158 33.33 -23.83 15.29
C VAL A 158 32.12 -23.87 14.36
N ASN A 159 32.05 -24.88 13.48
CA ASN A 159 30.92 -25.04 12.56
C ASN A 159 29.59 -25.23 13.31
N ALA A 160 29.53 -26.03 14.37
CA ALA A 160 28.35 -26.22 15.19
C ALA A 160 27.92 -24.91 15.89
N GLY A 161 28.88 -24.14 16.40
CA GLY A 161 28.62 -22.81 16.99
C GLY A 161 28.06 -21.83 15.97
N GLN A 162 28.60 -21.78 14.76
CA GLN A 162 28.12 -20.94 13.67
C GLN A 162 26.68 -21.35 13.26
N ALA A 163 26.40 -22.64 13.13
CA ALA A 163 25.05 -23.12 12.80
C ALA A 163 24.01 -22.79 13.87
N ALA A 164 24.40 -22.80 15.16
CA ALA A 164 23.53 -22.35 16.25
C ALA A 164 23.25 -20.84 16.15
N ASN A 165 24.26 -20.02 15.85
CA ASN A 165 24.09 -18.57 15.67
C ASN A 165 23.16 -18.25 14.48
N VAL A 166 23.29 -18.93 13.35
CA VAL A 166 22.38 -18.79 12.20
C VAL A 166 20.97 -19.17 12.60
N THR A 167 20.77 -20.24 13.37
CA THR A 167 19.43 -20.64 13.86
C THR A 167 18.80 -19.57 14.75
N ALA A 168 19.59 -18.91 15.60
CA ALA A 168 19.09 -17.81 16.43
C ALA A 168 18.70 -16.58 15.59
N ALA A 169 19.51 -16.23 14.58
CA ALA A 169 19.22 -15.12 13.66
C ALA A 169 17.94 -15.38 12.84
N ASP A 170 17.78 -16.58 12.27
CA ASP A 170 16.60 -16.95 11.50
C ASP A 170 15.34 -17.02 12.39
N SER A 171 15.50 -17.43 13.67
CA SER A 171 14.39 -17.40 14.63
C SER A 171 13.92 -15.97 14.89
N LEU A 172 14.83 -15.01 15.04
CA LEU A 172 14.50 -13.61 15.21
C LEU A 172 13.84 -13.04 13.95
N THR A 173 14.37 -13.35 12.77
CA THR A 173 13.80 -12.95 11.48
C THR A 173 12.37 -13.48 11.30
N TYR A 174 12.12 -14.74 11.64
CA TYR A 174 10.78 -15.31 11.58
C TYR A 174 9.80 -14.60 12.51
N VAL A 175 10.18 -14.37 13.76
CA VAL A 175 9.35 -13.62 14.72
C VAL A 175 9.07 -12.20 14.23
N SER A 176 10.08 -11.50 13.69
CA SER A 176 9.90 -10.15 13.13
C SER A 176 8.89 -10.15 11.97
N THR A 177 9.00 -11.10 11.04
CA THR A 177 8.05 -11.18 9.91
C THR A 177 6.62 -11.51 10.35
N LEU A 178 6.43 -12.21 11.48
CA LEU A 178 5.10 -12.43 12.05
C LEU A 178 4.52 -11.16 12.65
N PHE A 179 5.32 -10.31 13.31
CA PHE A 179 4.87 -8.99 13.76
C PHE A 179 4.50 -8.08 12.59
N ASP A 180 5.32 -8.06 11.53
CA ASP A 180 5.01 -7.31 10.31
C ASP A 180 3.67 -7.76 9.70
N LEU A 181 3.42 -9.06 9.66
CA LEU A 181 2.16 -9.63 9.17
C LEU A 181 0.98 -9.22 10.06
N GLN A 182 1.12 -9.29 11.38
CA GLN A 182 0.09 -8.84 12.33
C GLN A 182 -0.25 -7.36 12.13
N ALA A 183 0.77 -6.50 11.97
CA ALA A 183 0.58 -5.08 11.74
C ALA A 183 -0.19 -4.80 10.43
N VAL A 184 0.16 -5.48 9.35
CA VAL A 184 -0.55 -5.36 8.06
C VAL A 184 -1.99 -5.87 8.16
N MET A 185 -2.24 -6.94 8.91
CA MET A 185 -3.58 -7.47 9.18
C MET A 185 -4.43 -6.55 10.08
N GLY A 186 -3.84 -5.50 10.68
CA GLY A 186 -4.53 -4.62 11.63
C GLY A 186 -4.75 -5.27 12.99
N LEU A 187 -3.89 -6.20 13.39
CA LEU A 187 -3.90 -6.82 14.71
C LEU A 187 -2.96 -6.05 15.63
N ASP A 188 -3.51 -5.43 16.65
CA ASP A 188 -2.76 -4.76 17.71
C ASP A 188 -2.38 -5.78 18.78
N ALA A 189 -1.16 -6.29 18.73
CA ALA A 189 -0.66 -7.28 19.66
C ALA A 189 0.82 -7.03 20.01
N ASP A 190 1.12 -7.07 21.30
CA ASP A 190 2.47 -6.95 21.86
C ASP A 190 3.29 -8.26 21.76
N ARG A 191 2.67 -9.33 21.28
CA ARG A 191 3.26 -10.66 21.10
C ARG A 191 2.76 -11.32 19.82
N VAL A 192 3.51 -12.33 19.34
CA VAL A 192 3.09 -13.14 18.20
C VAL A 192 1.90 -14.01 18.58
N VAL A 193 0.76 -13.79 17.93
CA VAL A 193 -0.50 -14.52 18.14
C VAL A 193 -0.94 -15.36 16.94
N ILE A 194 -0.23 -15.25 15.80
CA ILE A 194 -0.55 -15.93 14.55
C ILE A 194 0.57 -16.86 14.10
N ALA A 195 0.21 -17.88 13.32
CA ALA A 195 1.14 -18.77 12.63
C ALA A 195 0.62 -19.08 11.21
N PRO A 196 1.39 -18.81 10.15
CA PRO A 196 1.03 -19.21 8.79
C PRO A 196 0.98 -20.73 8.66
N ILE A 197 -0.02 -21.26 7.92
CA ILE A 197 -0.18 -22.72 7.75
C ILE A 197 0.10 -23.20 6.33
N ASP A 198 0.15 -22.29 5.35
CA ASP A 198 0.42 -22.66 3.96
C ASP A 198 1.90 -23.05 3.77
N SER A 199 2.19 -23.74 2.70
CA SER A 199 3.55 -24.06 2.26
C SER A 199 4.01 -23.08 1.18
N LEU A 200 5.32 -22.76 1.16
CA LEU A 200 5.92 -21.99 0.09
C LEU A 200 6.03 -22.87 -1.16
N ALA A 201 5.20 -22.60 -2.16
CA ALA A 201 5.14 -23.34 -3.42
C ALA A 201 5.30 -22.39 -4.62
N LEU A 202 5.42 -22.89 -5.82
CA LEU A 202 5.43 -22.07 -7.04
C LEU A 202 4.10 -21.33 -7.19
N PRO A 203 4.12 -20.03 -7.54
CA PRO A 203 2.90 -19.30 -7.85
C PRO A 203 2.20 -19.92 -9.06
N ALA A 204 0.86 -19.91 -9.05
CA ALA A 204 0.09 -20.31 -10.22
C ALA A 204 0.45 -19.41 -11.41
N SER A 205 0.55 -19.98 -12.61
CA SER A 205 0.83 -19.24 -13.82
C SER A 205 -0.31 -18.26 -14.11
N THR A 206 -0.03 -16.96 -14.01
CA THR A 206 -0.97 -15.92 -14.45
C THR A 206 -0.65 -15.55 -15.90
N SER A 207 -1.62 -15.68 -16.77
CA SER A 207 -1.51 -15.42 -18.21
C SER A 207 -1.49 -13.93 -18.61
N ALA A 208 -1.42 -13.00 -17.66
CA ALA A 208 -1.52 -11.57 -17.92
C ALA A 208 -0.15 -10.89 -17.90
N ASP A 209 0.61 -11.01 -18.98
CA ASP A 209 1.92 -10.34 -19.15
C ASP A 209 1.81 -8.95 -19.81
N GLY A 210 0.60 -8.41 -19.98
CA GLY A 210 0.37 -7.12 -20.60
C GLY A 210 0.37 -5.97 -19.59
N VAL A 211 0.93 -4.83 -19.99
CA VAL A 211 0.70 -3.57 -19.28
C VAL A 211 -0.73 -3.12 -19.56
N PRO A 212 -1.60 -2.95 -18.57
CA PRO A 212 -2.97 -2.52 -18.80
C PRO A 212 -2.96 -1.10 -19.39
N LEU A 213 -3.82 -0.86 -20.37
CA LEU A 213 -3.98 0.46 -21.00
C LEU A 213 -4.34 1.55 -19.99
N ARG A 214 -4.94 1.19 -18.85
CA ARG A 214 -5.41 2.15 -17.85
C ARG A 214 -5.38 1.56 -16.43
N ALA A 215 -4.19 1.53 -15.84
CA ALA A 215 -4.02 1.13 -14.43
C ALA A 215 -4.71 2.12 -13.47
N LEU A 216 -5.15 1.65 -12.31
CA LEU A 216 -5.86 2.47 -11.32
C LEU A 216 -5.12 3.76 -10.89
N PRO A 217 -3.79 3.77 -10.63
CA PRO A 217 -3.08 5.00 -10.29
C PRO A 217 -3.14 6.05 -11.40
N VAL A 218 -2.99 5.61 -12.66
CA VAL A 218 -3.06 6.48 -13.83
C VAL A 218 -4.47 7.03 -13.99
N ALA A 219 -5.49 6.18 -13.85
CA ALA A 219 -6.89 6.61 -13.93
C ALA A 219 -7.26 7.63 -12.84
N ALA A 220 -6.75 7.46 -11.62
CA ALA A 220 -6.93 8.41 -10.53
C ALA A 220 -6.30 9.77 -10.84
N ALA A 221 -5.06 9.78 -11.35
CA ALA A 221 -4.35 11.00 -11.73
C ALA A 221 -5.00 11.72 -12.93
N GLU A 222 -5.55 10.97 -13.91
CA GLU A 222 -6.34 11.55 -15.02
C GLU A 222 -7.58 12.27 -14.52
N GLN A 223 -8.30 11.69 -13.54
CA GLN A 223 -9.46 12.33 -12.94
C GLN A 223 -9.08 13.55 -12.09
N ALA A 224 -7.94 13.50 -11.40
CA ALA A 224 -7.43 14.65 -10.66
C ALA A 224 -7.06 15.82 -11.60
N LEU A 225 -6.42 15.55 -12.73
CA LEU A 225 -6.15 16.57 -13.76
C LEU A 225 -7.45 17.14 -14.33
N THR A 226 -8.42 16.31 -14.64
CA THR A 226 -9.74 16.76 -15.10
C THR A 226 -10.43 17.67 -14.07
N ALA A 227 -10.32 17.33 -12.78
CA ALA A 227 -10.86 18.16 -11.70
C ALA A 227 -10.16 19.53 -11.63
N ALA A 228 -8.83 19.57 -11.76
CA ALA A 228 -8.04 20.80 -11.78
C ALA A 228 -8.37 21.69 -12.99
N ASP A 229 -8.52 21.11 -14.19
CA ASP A 229 -8.97 21.84 -15.39
C ASP A 229 -10.35 22.51 -15.20
N LEU A 230 -11.27 21.78 -14.57
CA LEU A 230 -12.60 22.30 -14.26
C LEU A 230 -12.54 23.37 -13.16
N SER A 231 -11.63 23.26 -12.20
CA SER A 231 -11.37 24.29 -11.18
C SER A 231 -10.89 25.60 -11.80
N VAL A 232 -9.94 25.56 -12.73
CA VAL A 232 -9.50 26.75 -13.49
C VAL A 232 -10.69 27.43 -14.18
N ARG A 233 -11.54 26.64 -14.84
CA ARG A 233 -12.75 27.19 -15.51
C ARG A 233 -13.73 27.83 -14.51
N ALA A 234 -13.88 27.22 -13.34
CA ALA A 234 -14.71 27.78 -12.27
C ALA A 234 -14.16 29.13 -11.79
N GLN A 235 -12.83 29.22 -11.52
CA GLN A 235 -12.19 30.45 -11.07
C GLN A 235 -12.24 31.57 -12.12
N ARG A 236 -12.10 31.24 -13.38
CA ARG A 236 -12.25 32.24 -14.47
C ARG A 236 -13.69 32.77 -14.61
N ARG A 237 -14.70 31.92 -14.36
CA ARG A 237 -16.11 32.34 -14.42
C ARG A 237 -16.55 33.12 -13.20
N SER A 238 -15.87 32.96 -12.04
CA SER A 238 -16.24 33.60 -10.79
C SER A 238 -15.91 35.11 -10.71
N ILE A 239 -15.32 35.69 -11.78
CA ILE A 239 -14.97 37.12 -11.83
C ILE A 239 -16.17 38.01 -11.58
N PHE A 240 -17.39 37.61 -12.08
CA PHE A 240 -18.62 38.32 -11.96
C PHE A 240 -19.63 37.71 -10.94
N THR A 241 -19.14 37.00 -9.95
CA THR A 241 -19.97 36.42 -8.88
C THR A 241 -19.63 37.05 -7.53
N PRO A 242 -20.62 37.21 -6.61
CA PRO A 242 -22.03 36.85 -6.78
C PRO A 242 -22.83 37.91 -7.54
N PHE A 243 -23.63 37.46 -8.49
CA PHE A 243 -24.73 38.25 -9.01
C PHE A 243 -25.96 37.97 -8.12
N SER A 244 -26.69 39.01 -7.70
CA SER A 244 -27.91 38.79 -6.88
C SER A 244 -29.10 39.62 -7.35
N ILE A 245 -30.30 39.05 -7.17
CA ILE A 245 -31.52 39.77 -7.24
C ILE A 245 -31.91 40.22 -5.85
N GLN A 246 -32.33 41.46 -5.71
CA GLN A 246 -32.75 42.08 -4.48
C GLN A 246 -34.26 42.32 -4.51
N ALA A 247 -34.91 41.98 -3.42
CA ALA A 247 -36.32 42.32 -3.18
C ALA A 247 -36.43 42.87 -1.76
N GLY A 248 -37.07 43.98 -1.61
CA GLY A 248 -37.16 44.62 -0.31
C GLY A 248 -38.44 45.41 -0.10
N ILE A 249 -38.53 45.95 1.07
CA ILE A 249 -39.60 46.86 1.46
C ILE A 249 -39.01 48.08 2.17
N GLU A 250 -39.62 49.22 1.98
CA GLU A 250 -39.29 50.45 2.66
C GLU A 250 -40.53 50.97 3.37
N HIS A 251 -40.36 51.52 4.56
CA HIS A 251 -41.46 52.12 5.33
C HIS A 251 -40.97 53.22 6.28
N GLY A 252 -41.91 53.96 6.87
CA GLY A 252 -41.62 55.05 7.78
C GLY A 252 -41.45 56.39 7.06
N ASP A 253 -42.05 56.59 5.87
CA ASP A 253 -42.19 57.90 5.23
C ASP A 253 -43.52 58.51 5.61
N PRO A 254 -43.56 59.66 6.29
CA PRO A 254 -44.80 60.34 6.65
C PRO A 254 -45.63 60.83 5.44
N SER A 255 -44.97 61.07 4.30
CA SER A 255 -45.62 61.53 3.06
C SER A 255 -46.21 60.41 2.23
N GLN A 256 -45.74 59.19 2.45
CA GLN A 256 -46.24 57.98 1.78
C GLN A 256 -46.46 56.87 2.81
N PRO A 257 -47.57 56.95 3.56
CA PRO A 257 -47.86 55.97 4.60
C PRO A 257 -48.11 54.59 3.98
N GLY A 258 -47.36 53.58 4.45
CA GLY A 258 -47.46 52.21 4.00
C GLY A 258 -46.11 51.52 3.77
N ILE A 259 -46.17 50.36 3.18
CA ILE A 259 -44.99 49.55 2.79
C ILE A 259 -44.77 49.74 1.29
N LEU A 260 -43.60 50.20 0.91
CA LEU A 260 -43.20 50.40 -0.48
C LEU A 260 -42.31 49.24 -0.93
N PRO A 261 -42.68 48.46 -1.90
CA PRO A 261 -41.85 47.36 -2.41
C PRO A 261 -40.70 47.93 -3.24
N THR A 262 -39.48 47.39 -3.02
CA THR A 262 -38.29 47.72 -3.80
C THR A 262 -37.71 46.48 -4.48
N PHE A 263 -37.24 46.67 -5.71
CA PHE A 263 -36.57 45.62 -6.49
C PHE A 263 -35.26 46.16 -7.04
N GLY A 264 -34.22 45.30 -6.98
CA GLY A 264 -32.89 45.68 -7.42
C GLY A 264 -32.08 44.49 -7.97
N VAL A 265 -30.98 44.84 -8.54
CA VAL A 265 -29.97 43.88 -9.03
C VAL A 265 -28.62 44.34 -8.50
N SER A 266 -27.89 43.43 -7.88
CA SER A 266 -26.52 43.68 -7.47
C SER A 266 -25.54 42.92 -8.38
N ILE A 267 -24.65 43.69 -9.00
CA ILE A 267 -23.62 43.17 -9.91
C ILE A 267 -22.24 43.60 -9.39
N PRO A 268 -21.35 42.66 -9.08
CA PRO A 268 -20.01 43.00 -8.67
C PRO A 268 -19.20 43.61 -9.84
N LEU A 269 -18.57 44.75 -9.57
CA LEU A 269 -17.66 45.41 -10.54
C LEU A 269 -16.23 45.04 -10.24
N PRO A 270 -15.57 44.24 -11.06
CA PRO A 270 -14.18 43.75 -10.81
C PRO A 270 -13.14 44.83 -11.19
N LEU A 271 -13.17 45.97 -10.50
CA LEU A 271 -12.27 47.09 -10.78
C LEU A 271 -10.86 46.84 -10.23
N LEU A 272 -10.76 46.38 -8.98
CA LEU A 272 -9.49 46.20 -8.26
C LEU A 272 -9.09 44.72 -8.28
N ASN A 273 -10.03 43.81 -8.02
CA ASN A 273 -9.76 42.39 -7.98
C ASN A 273 -10.50 41.64 -9.12
N ARG A 274 -9.72 41.17 -10.10
CA ARG A 274 -10.20 40.38 -11.24
C ARG A 274 -9.99 38.88 -11.04
N ASN A 275 -10.00 38.43 -9.80
CA ASN A 275 -9.76 37.04 -9.41
C ASN A 275 -8.41 36.46 -9.87
N ARG A 276 -7.41 37.31 -10.13
CA ARG A 276 -6.09 36.89 -10.69
C ARG A 276 -5.35 35.91 -9.79
N GLY A 277 -5.38 36.13 -8.47
CA GLY A 277 -4.71 35.24 -7.51
C GLY A 277 -5.29 33.81 -7.50
N PRO A 278 -6.60 33.65 -7.25
CA PRO A 278 -7.27 32.34 -7.34
C PRO A 278 -7.14 31.64 -8.71
N ILE A 279 -7.15 32.41 -9.81
CA ILE A 279 -6.90 31.85 -11.16
C ILE A 279 -5.48 31.30 -11.27
N ALA A 280 -4.45 32.10 -10.87
CA ALA A 280 -3.07 31.68 -10.92
C ALA A 280 -2.81 30.45 -10.03
N LEU A 281 -3.42 30.39 -8.84
CA LEU A 281 -3.36 29.22 -7.96
C LEU A 281 -3.95 27.97 -8.65
N ALA A 282 -5.15 28.10 -9.21
CA ALA A 282 -5.80 26.97 -9.90
C ALA A 282 -4.99 26.51 -11.15
N GLU A 283 -4.34 27.44 -11.87
CA GLU A 283 -3.44 27.12 -12.98
C GLU A 283 -2.19 26.37 -12.49
N ALA A 284 -1.60 26.79 -11.39
CA ALA A 284 -0.47 26.08 -10.78
C ALA A 284 -0.86 24.68 -10.29
N GLU A 285 -2.03 24.52 -9.66
CA GLU A 285 -2.59 23.23 -9.26
C GLU A 285 -2.84 22.31 -10.46
N ARG A 286 -3.29 22.84 -11.59
CA ARG A 286 -3.45 22.09 -12.83
C ARG A 286 -2.09 21.60 -13.37
N GLU A 287 -1.08 22.44 -13.41
CA GLU A 287 0.27 22.03 -13.85
C GLU A 287 0.85 20.97 -12.90
N ARG A 288 0.62 21.09 -11.59
CA ARG A 288 0.97 20.05 -10.62
C ARG A 288 0.27 18.73 -10.93
N ALA A 289 -1.05 18.75 -11.15
CA ALA A 289 -1.82 17.54 -11.47
C ALA A 289 -1.35 16.90 -12.80
N ARG A 290 -0.90 17.71 -13.77
CA ARG A 290 -0.30 17.22 -15.02
C ARG A 290 1.02 16.49 -14.77
N ALA A 291 1.88 17.07 -13.94
CA ALA A 291 3.14 16.44 -13.56
C ALA A 291 2.91 15.14 -12.74
N GLU A 292 1.95 15.12 -11.83
CA GLU A 292 1.54 13.94 -11.09
C GLU A 292 1.02 12.81 -11.99
N LEU A 293 0.28 13.16 -13.06
CA LEU A 293 -0.15 12.17 -14.06
C LEU A 293 1.04 11.58 -14.84
N ALA A 294 2.00 12.43 -15.24
CA ALA A 294 3.21 11.96 -15.92
C ALA A 294 4.03 11.03 -15.00
N LEU A 295 4.18 11.39 -13.73
CA LEU A 295 4.84 10.56 -12.72
C LEU A 295 4.14 9.22 -12.54
N ALA A 296 2.82 9.23 -12.34
CA ALA A 296 2.03 8.00 -12.15
C ALA A 296 2.18 7.03 -13.33
N ARG A 297 2.27 7.53 -14.56
CA ARG A 297 2.52 6.71 -15.76
C ARG A 297 3.89 6.05 -15.73
N ILE A 298 4.94 6.83 -15.44
CA ILE A 298 6.33 6.35 -15.38
C ILE A 298 6.47 5.31 -14.27
N GLU A 299 5.96 5.60 -13.07
CA GLU A 299 6.04 4.70 -11.90
C GLU A 299 5.31 3.39 -12.15
N THR A 300 4.08 3.45 -12.69
CA THR A 300 3.28 2.26 -13.02
C THR A 300 4.01 1.39 -14.05
N GLN A 301 4.48 1.98 -15.15
CA GLN A 301 5.19 1.24 -16.19
C GLN A 301 6.49 0.61 -15.67
N SER A 302 7.24 1.37 -14.87
CA SER A 302 8.49 0.88 -14.26
C SER A 302 8.23 -0.23 -13.24
N ALA A 303 7.18 -0.13 -12.43
CA ALA A 303 6.82 -1.15 -11.44
C ALA A 303 6.45 -2.47 -12.12
N ILE A 304 5.58 -2.42 -13.13
CA ILE A 304 5.19 -3.60 -13.91
C ILE A 304 6.42 -4.22 -14.62
N GLY A 305 7.22 -3.40 -15.30
CA GLY A 305 8.40 -3.88 -16.01
C GLY A 305 9.45 -4.52 -15.11
N ARG A 306 9.63 -3.99 -13.89
CA ARG A 306 10.50 -4.64 -12.88
C ARG A 306 9.89 -5.95 -12.40
N ALA A 307 8.60 -5.98 -12.08
CA ALA A 307 7.94 -7.18 -11.56
C ALA A 307 7.95 -8.34 -12.59
N ILE A 308 7.68 -8.05 -13.87
CA ILE A 308 7.76 -9.07 -14.95
C ILE A 308 9.17 -9.63 -15.05
N ARG A 309 10.20 -8.78 -15.09
CA ARG A 309 11.60 -9.24 -15.18
C ARG A 309 12.02 -10.04 -13.94
N SER A 310 11.66 -9.57 -12.75
CA SER A 310 11.95 -10.26 -11.48
C SER A 310 11.29 -11.64 -11.45
N ARG A 311 10.01 -11.74 -11.83
CA ARG A 311 9.29 -13.02 -11.91
C ARG A 311 9.95 -14.00 -12.88
N ASN A 312 10.23 -13.54 -14.11
CA ASN A 312 10.78 -14.42 -15.14
C ASN A 312 12.16 -14.94 -14.73
N LEU A 313 13.03 -14.06 -14.21
CA LEU A 313 14.35 -14.47 -13.71
C LEU A 313 14.25 -15.46 -12.54
N ALA A 314 13.32 -15.20 -11.58
CA ALA A 314 13.13 -16.11 -10.46
C ALA A 314 12.61 -17.48 -10.92
N LEU A 315 11.69 -17.55 -11.88
CA LEU A 315 11.21 -18.80 -12.44
C LEU A 315 12.31 -19.59 -13.18
N GLU A 316 13.15 -18.91 -13.94
CA GLU A 316 14.32 -19.55 -14.59
C GLU A 316 15.32 -20.11 -13.57
N LYS A 317 15.59 -19.38 -12.49
CA LYS A 317 16.45 -19.84 -11.39
C LYS A 317 15.84 -21.06 -10.70
N ILE A 318 14.55 -21.01 -10.33
CA ILE A 318 13.84 -22.11 -9.69
C ILE A 318 13.94 -23.41 -10.51
N GLN A 319 13.84 -23.32 -11.84
CA GLN A 319 14.00 -24.49 -12.71
C GLN A 319 15.39 -25.10 -12.62
N ARG A 320 16.46 -24.27 -12.59
CA ARG A 320 17.85 -24.74 -12.41
C ARG A 320 18.07 -25.29 -11.00
N ASP A 321 17.60 -24.58 -10.00
CA ASP A 321 17.86 -24.90 -8.60
C ASP A 321 17.21 -26.22 -8.17
N ARG A 322 16.10 -26.60 -8.76
CA ARG A 322 15.50 -27.94 -8.52
C ARG A 322 16.46 -29.07 -8.78
N LEU A 323 17.22 -29.02 -9.88
CA LEU A 323 18.23 -30.04 -10.22
C LEU A 323 19.46 -29.92 -9.31
N LEU A 324 19.85 -28.68 -8.97
CA LEU A 324 20.98 -28.41 -8.08
C LEU A 324 20.69 -28.86 -6.64
N VAL A 325 19.47 -28.64 -6.13
CA VAL A 325 19.05 -29.09 -4.79
C VAL A 325 19.14 -30.62 -4.66
N GLU A 326 18.65 -31.36 -5.66
CA GLU A 326 18.75 -32.81 -5.66
C GLU A 326 20.21 -33.27 -5.64
N SER A 327 21.03 -32.72 -6.54
CA SER A 327 22.46 -33.04 -6.64
C SER A 327 23.24 -32.69 -5.38
N ALA A 328 23.01 -31.48 -4.81
CA ALA A 328 23.70 -31.01 -3.61
C ALA A 328 23.32 -31.83 -2.36
N THR A 329 22.05 -32.18 -2.23
CA THR A 329 21.58 -33.06 -1.14
C THR A 329 22.24 -34.44 -1.23
N ARG A 330 22.36 -34.99 -2.43
CA ARG A 330 23.03 -36.26 -2.66
C ARG A 330 24.53 -36.20 -2.38
N ILE A 331 25.21 -35.13 -2.81
CA ILE A 331 26.63 -34.89 -2.53
C ILE A 331 26.89 -34.78 -1.03
N ALA A 332 26.05 -34.01 -0.31
CA ALA A 332 26.17 -33.83 1.14
C ALA A 332 26.03 -35.19 1.89
N ALA A 333 25.04 -36.00 1.48
CA ALA A 333 24.84 -37.34 2.04
C ALA A 333 26.03 -38.29 1.77
N MET A 334 26.50 -38.30 0.52
CA MET A 334 27.66 -39.14 0.13
C MET A 334 28.92 -38.71 0.86
N SER A 335 29.21 -37.40 0.98
CA SER A 335 30.38 -36.88 1.71
C SER A 335 30.33 -37.24 3.18
N LEU A 336 29.14 -37.18 3.81
CA LEU A 336 29.00 -37.61 5.21
C LEU A 336 29.28 -39.12 5.40
N THR A 337 28.81 -39.95 4.45
CA THR A 337 29.08 -41.40 4.48
C THR A 337 30.59 -41.68 4.32
N ALA A 338 31.24 -41.07 3.33
CA ALA A 338 32.68 -41.21 3.09
C ALA A 338 33.49 -40.75 4.30
N TYR A 339 33.10 -39.71 5.02
CA TYR A 339 33.71 -39.31 6.28
C TYR A 339 33.56 -40.37 7.37
N ARG A 340 32.36 -40.97 7.51
CA ARG A 340 32.13 -42.04 8.49
C ARG A 340 33.01 -43.25 8.26
N GLU A 341 33.24 -43.57 7.00
CA GLU A 341 34.09 -44.69 6.56
C GLU A 341 35.60 -44.37 6.52
N GLY A 342 35.98 -43.14 6.87
CA GLY A 342 37.35 -42.69 6.85
C GLY A 342 37.93 -42.40 5.46
N ALA A 343 37.14 -42.48 4.42
CA ALA A 343 37.52 -42.24 3.03
C ALA A 343 37.68 -40.76 2.67
N GLN A 344 37.16 -39.84 3.49
CA GLN A 344 37.19 -38.38 3.23
C GLN A 344 37.45 -37.60 4.52
N GLY A 345 38.17 -36.47 4.41
CA GLY A 345 38.45 -35.58 5.52
C GLY A 345 37.26 -34.66 5.87
N LEU A 346 37.20 -34.16 7.12
CA LEU A 346 36.16 -33.28 7.61
C LEU A 346 35.93 -32.01 6.74
N PRO A 347 36.98 -31.29 6.26
CA PRO A 347 36.78 -30.08 5.47
C PRO A 347 35.90 -30.26 4.22
N ALA A 348 36.04 -31.39 3.55
CA ALA A 348 35.24 -31.69 2.35
C ALA A 348 33.76 -31.93 2.68
N VAL A 349 33.46 -32.52 3.86
CA VAL A 349 32.07 -32.69 4.33
C VAL A 349 31.45 -31.33 4.66
N LEU A 350 32.21 -30.47 5.37
CA LEU A 350 31.75 -29.12 5.72
C LEU A 350 31.43 -28.29 4.47
N GLU A 351 32.29 -28.39 3.44
CA GLU A 351 32.10 -27.70 2.16
C GLU A 351 30.86 -28.24 1.44
N ALA A 352 30.67 -29.54 1.36
CA ALA A 352 29.48 -30.15 0.75
C ALA A 352 28.16 -29.75 1.44
N GLN A 353 28.18 -29.73 2.78
CA GLN A 353 27.02 -29.28 3.58
C GLN A 353 26.73 -27.81 3.39
N ARG A 354 27.78 -26.97 3.35
CA ARG A 354 27.65 -25.53 3.10
C ARG A 354 27.02 -25.27 1.74
N ASN A 355 27.56 -25.86 0.68
CA ASN A 355 27.04 -25.71 -0.68
C ASN A 355 25.57 -26.17 -0.78
N GLY A 356 25.21 -27.29 -0.16
CA GLY A 356 23.84 -27.79 -0.11
C GLY A 356 22.87 -26.81 0.58
N ARG A 357 23.31 -26.25 1.70
CA ARG A 357 22.53 -25.25 2.45
C ARG A 357 22.34 -23.97 1.62
N ASP A 358 23.41 -23.46 1.01
CA ASP A 358 23.38 -22.20 0.26
C ASP A 358 22.46 -22.31 -0.97
N ILE A 359 22.44 -23.46 -1.67
CA ILE A 359 21.52 -23.76 -2.78
C ILE A 359 20.05 -23.83 -2.28
N LEU A 360 19.79 -24.50 -1.16
CA LEU A 360 18.45 -24.58 -0.59
C LEU A 360 17.95 -23.22 -0.12
N SER A 361 18.81 -22.40 0.50
CA SER A 361 18.49 -21.03 0.90
C SER A 361 18.11 -20.20 -0.32
N GLN A 362 18.91 -20.25 -1.39
CA GLN A 362 18.64 -19.52 -2.63
C GLN A 362 17.32 -19.96 -3.28
N TYR A 363 17.02 -21.26 -3.27
CA TYR A 363 15.75 -21.79 -3.79
C TYR A 363 14.52 -21.24 -3.04
N ILE A 364 14.60 -21.11 -1.71
CA ILE A 364 13.56 -20.50 -0.87
C ILE A 364 13.35 -19.04 -1.26
N ASP A 365 14.44 -18.27 -1.41
CA ASP A 365 14.40 -16.86 -1.77
C ASP A 365 13.83 -16.62 -3.17
N ASP A 366 14.19 -17.47 -4.13
CA ASP A 366 13.69 -17.39 -5.50
C ASP A 366 12.19 -17.75 -5.59
N LEU A 367 11.70 -18.70 -4.78
CA LEU A 367 10.26 -18.97 -4.65
C LEU A 367 9.50 -17.75 -4.08
N ALA A 368 10.01 -17.14 -3.03
CA ALA A 368 9.41 -15.95 -2.44
C ALA A 368 9.39 -14.77 -3.44
N THR A 369 10.50 -14.57 -4.16
CA THR A 369 10.63 -13.55 -5.19
C THR A 369 9.62 -13.76 -6.34
N ALA A 370 9.45 -14.98 -6.81
CA ALA A 370 8.47 -15.32 -7.86
C ALA A 370 7.03 -15.00 -7.42
N TRP A 371 6.68 -15.33 -6.16
CA TRP A 371 5.38 -15.01 -5.57
C TRP A 371 5.12 -13.51 -5.50
N ILE A 372 6.04 -12.77 -4.89
CA ILE A 372 5.92 -11.32 -4.69
C ILE A 372 5.82 -10.60 -6.04
N ALA A 373 6.63 -10.99 -7.01
CA ALA A 373 6.59 -10.40 -8.34
C ALA A 373 5.27 -10.70 -9.06
N THR A 374 4.74 -11.93 -8.95
CA THR A 374 3.44 -12.32 -9.53
C THR A 374 2.29 -11.53 -8.90
N ALA A 375 2.26 -11.40 -7.58
CA ALA A 375 1.26 -10.62 -6.86
C ALA A 375 1.33 -9.13 -7.25
N THR A 376 2.55 -8.58 -7.41
CA THR A 376 2.76 -7.19 -7.85
C THR A 376 2.22 -6.94 -9.25
N ILE A 377 2.44 -7.85 -10.19
CA ILE A 377 1.85 -7.78 -11.55
C ILE A 377 0.31 -7.76 -11.45
N GLY A 378 -0.27 -8.61 -10.59
CA GLY A 378 -1.71 -8.67 -10.34
C GLY A 378 -2.28 -7.33 -9.86
N LEU A 379 -1.60 -6.63 -8.95
CA LEU A 379 -2.02 -5.31 -8.46
C LEU A 379 -2.15 -4.28 -9.60
N TYR A 380 -1.12 -4.17 -10.42
CA TYR A 380 -1.08 -3.15 -11.48
C TYR A 380 -1.93 -3.51 -12.70
N ASN A 381 -2.34 -4.77 -12.86
CA ASN A 381 -3.26 -5.20 -13.90
C ASN A 381 -4.73 -4.88 -13.58
N LEU A 382 -5.02 -4.37 -12.38
CA LEU A 382 -6.36 -3.90 -12.04
C LEU A 382 -6.72 -2.65 -12.82
N THR A 383 -7.86 -2.70 -13.50
CA THR A 383 -8.44 -1.57 -14.24
C THR A 383 -9.66 -1.00 -13.52
N PRO A 384 -10.00 0.27 -13.75
CA PRO A 384 -11.21 0.85 -13.20
C PRO A 384 -12.44 0.02 -13.56
N SER A 385 -13.17 -0.47 -12.55
CA SER A 385 -14.47 -1.06 -12.78
C SER A 385 -15.49 0.04 -13.09
N ALA A 386 -16.14 -0.03 -14.23
CA ALA A 386 -17.30 0.81 -14.53
C ALA A 386 -18.45 0.43 -13.57
N ARG A 387 -18.67 1.22 -12.52
CA ARG A 387 -19.89 1.24 -11.71
C ARG A 387 -20.40 2.66 -11.51
#